data_8f088887b406bd6d3b37c94df6790f96
#
_entry.id   8f088887b406bd6d3b37c94df6790f96
#
_cell.length_a   1.000
_cell.length_b   1.000
_cell.length_c   1.000
_cell.angle_alpha   90.00
_cell.angle_beta   90.00
_cell.angle_gamma   90.00
#
_symmetry.space_group_name_H-M   'P 1'
#
loop_
_entity.id
_entity.type
_entity.pdbx_description
1 polymer ?
#
loop_
_entity_poly.entity_id
_entity_poly.type
_entity_poly.pdbx_seq_one_letter_code
_entity_poly.pdbx_strand_id
1 'polypeptide(L)'
;AADKLRKNIDAAEYKHVVLGLIFLKYISDAFEELYARLKAEEELGADPEDRDEYKAENVFFVPQEARWSFLLSKAKQPDIGKYVDEAMDAIEKENPSLKGVLPKVYARQNLDPTGLGELIDLIGNIALGDTKARSADILGHVFEYFLGEFALAEGKKGGQFYTPRCVVELLVEMLEPYHGRVFDPCCGSG
;
A
#
# COMPACT_ATOMS: atom_id res chain seq x y z
N ALA A 1 -10.70 13.74 -8.12
CA ALA A 1 -9.27 13.74 -7.73
C ALA A 1 -8.44 12.93 -8.71
N ALA A 2 -8.67 11.64 -8.84
CA ALA A 2 -7.90 10.73 -9.71
C ALA A 2 -7.72 11.24 -11.16
N ASP A 3 -8.77 11.77 -11.79
CA ASP A 3 -8.70 12.27 -13.17
C ASP A 3 -7.88 13.57 -13.32
N LYS A 4 -7.76 14.37 -12.26
CA LYS A 4 -6.92 15.57 -12.28
C LYS A 4 -5.43 15.22 -12.23
N LEU A 5 -5.05 14.28 -11.37
CA LEU A 5 -3.68 13.78 -11.28
C LEU A 5 -3.23 13.10 -12.58
N ARG A 6 -4.13 12.33 -13.20
CA ARG A 6 -3.88 11.57 -14.44
C ARG A 6 -3.53 12.46 -15.64
N LYS A 7 -3.92 13.73 -15.65
CA LYS A 7 -3.64 14.64 -16.78
C LYS A 7 -2.17 15.06 -16.86
N ASN A 8 -1.43 15.03 -15.76
CA ASN A 8 -0.08 15.58 -15.66
C ASN A 8 1.02 14.52 -15.42
N ILE A 9 0.63 13.24 -15.29
CA ILE A 9 1.55 12.15 -14.92
C ILE A 9 1.32 10.98 -15.86
N ASP A 10 2.41 10.30 -16.24
CA ASP A 10 2.33 9.04 -16.98
C ASP A 10 1.53 7.98 -16.22
N ALA A 11 0.82 7.12 -16.94
CA ALA A 11 -0.01 6.08 -16.36
C ALA A 11 0.78 5.14 -15.43
N ALA A 12 2.04 4.84 -15.76
CA ALA A 12 2.91 4.02 -14.93
C ALA A 12 3.30 4.73 -13.62
N GLU A 13 3.61 6.03 -13.65
CA GLU A 13 3.89 6.81 -12.43
C GLU A 13 2.65 6.95 -11.55
N TYR A 14 1.48 7.15 -12.15
CA TYR A 14 0.22 7.23 -11.42
C TYR A 14 -0.09 5.96 -10.62
N LYS A 15 0.19 4.77 -11.19
CA LYS A 15 0.07 3.50 -10.48
C LYS A 15 0.87 3.50 -9.17
N HIS A 16 2.14 3.87 -9.24
CA HIS A 16 3.02 3.88 -8.08
C HIS A 16 2.53 4.85 -7.00
N VAL A 17 2.02 6.02 -7.41
CA VAL A 17 1.44 7.01 -6.49
C VAL A 17 0.24 6.43 -5.75
N VAL A 18 -0.73 5.87 -6.49
CA VAL A 18 -1.98 5.34 -5.89
C VAL A 18 -1.71 4.10 -5.05
N LEU A 19 -0.96 3.14 -5.58
CA LEU A 19 -0.67 1.89 -4.86
C LEU A 19 0.16 2.13 -3.59
N GLY A 20 1.13 3.03 -3.65
CA GLY A 20 1.91 3.41 -2.48
C GLY A 20 1.05 4.04 -1.38
N LEU A 21 0.12 4.94 -1.72
CA LEU A 21 -0.80 5.51 -0.74
C LEU A 21 -1.77 4.49 -0.15
N ILE A 22 -2.30 3.57 -0.97
CA ILE A 22 -3.16 2.49 -0.48
C ILE A 22 -2.40 1.58 0.48
N PHE A 23 -1.16 1.22 0.13
CA PHE A 23 -0.31 0.43 1.01
C PHE A 23 -0.02 1.16 2.33
N LEU A 24 0.34 2.45 2.27
CA LEU A 24 0.57 3.29 3.44
C LEU A 24 -0.67 3.36 4.35
N LYS A 25 -1.84 3.54 3.77
CA LYS A 25 -3.11 3.52 4.50
C LYS A 25 -3.34 2.17 5.19
N TYR A 26 -3.14 1.07 4.46
CA TYR A 26 -3.30 -0.29 4.98
C TYR A 26 -2.41 -0.57 6.18
N ILE A 27 -1.10 -0.28 6.07
CA ILE A 27 -0.16 -0.51 7.18
C ILE A 27 -0.44 0.42 8.37
N SER A 28 -0.86 1.66 8.11
CA SER A 28 -1.23 2.61 9.17
C SER A 28 -2.49 2.14 9.91
N ASP A 29 -3.51 1.65 9.21
CA ASP A 29 -4.72 1.13 9.85
C ASP A 29 -4.42 -0.12 10.68
N ALA A 30 -3.61 -1.05 10.15
CA ALA A 30 -3.19 -2.23 10.89
C ALA A 30 -2.39 -1.89 12.15
N PHE A 31 -1.51 -0.89 12.05
CA PHE A 31 -0.76 -0.37 13.18
C PHE A 31 -1.69 0.27 14.23
N GLU A 32 -2.59 1.16 13.81
CA GLU A 32 -3.50 1.88 14.73
C GLU A 32 -4.44 0.93 15.47
N GLU A 33 -4.90 -0.15 14.81
CA GLU A 33 -5.73 -1.18 15.46
C GLU A 33 -4.96 -1.90 16.58
N LEU A 34 -3.71 -2.33 16.29
CA LEU A 34 -2.86 -2.99 17.29
C LEU A 34 -2.46 -2.00 18.40
N TYR A 35 -2.12 -0.76 18.03
CA TYR A 35 -1.81 0.31 18.97
C TYR A 35 -2.95 0.54 19.99
N ALA A 36 -4.19 0.63 19.48
CA ALA A 36 -5.36 0.81 20.34
C ALA A 36 -5.59 -0.37 21.31
N ARG A 37 -5.31 -1.61 20.84
CA ARG A 37 -5.37 -2.81 21.68
C ARG A 37 -4.30 -2.79 22.76
N LEU A 38 -3.03 -2.56 22.39
CA LEU A 38 -1.92 -2.49 23.36
C LEU A 38 -2.14 -1.37 24.38
N LYS A 39 -2.68 -0.23 23.93
CA LYS A 39 -3.00 0.87 24.84
C LYS A 39 -4.10 0.53 25.83
N ALA A 40 -5.07 -0.29 25.45
CA ALA A 40 -6.09 -0.78 26.39
C ALA A 40 -5.51 -1.78 27.42
N GLU A 41 -4.39 -2.42 27.10
CA GLU A 41 -3.69 -3.41 27.92
C GLU A 41 -2.45 -2.81 28.63
N GLU A 42 -2.23 -1.50 28.56
CA GLU A 42 -1.08 -0.79 29.14
C GLU A 42 -0.97 -1.02 30.66
N GLU A 43 -2.10 -1.05 31.37
CA GLU A 43 -2.15 -1.37 32.80
C GLU A 43 -1.72 -2.81 33.13
N LEU A 44 -1.76 -3.71 32.14
CA LEU A 44 -1.33 -5.10 32.23
C LEU A 44 0.13 -5.30 31.82
N GLY A 45 0.82 -4.21 31.45
CA GLY A 45 2.24 -4.20 31.11
C GLY A 45 2.55 -4.21 29.61
N ALA A 46 1.55 -4.05 28.74
CA ALA A 46 1.78 -3.86 27.30
C ALA A 46 2.36 -2.46 27.04
N ASP A 47 3.30 -2.35 26.08
CA ASP A 47 3.86 -1.07 25.65
C ASP A 47 3.47 -0.79 24.18
N PRO A 48 2.58 0.20 23.93
CA PRO A 48 2.17 0.55 22.57
C PRO A 48 3.30 1.08 21.67
N GLU A 49 4.44 1.46 22.23
CA GLU A 49 5.59 1.95 21.45
C GLU A 49 6.71 0.89 21.32
N ASP A 50 6.53 -0.30 21.88
CA ASP A 50 7.47 -1.42 21.73
C ASP A 50 7.32 -2.06 20.35
N ARG A 51 8.37 -2.02 19.54
CA ARG A 51 8.43 -2.56 18.18
C ARG A 51 8.29 -4.08 18.14
N ASP A 52 8.71 -4.77 19.19
CA ASP A 52 8.66 -6.24 19.21
C ASP A 52 7.23 -6.76 19.33
N GLU A 53 6.31 -5.99 19.95
CA GLU A 53 4.87 -6.29 19.96
C GLU A 53 4.28 -6.33 18.54
N TYR A 54 4.63 -5.35 17.69
CA TYR A 54 4.17 -5.31 16.30
C TYR A 54 4.78 -6.42 15.47
N LYS A 55 6.05 -6.69 15.67
CA LYS A 55 6.77 -7.76 14.96
C LYS A 55 6.22 -9.14 15.29
N ALA A 56 5.83 -9.40 16.54
CA ALA A 56 5.21 -10.64 16.97
C ALA A 56 3.88 -10.90 16.23
N GLU A 57 3.13 -9.85 15.95
CA GLU A 57 1.84 -9.91 15.25
C GLU A 57 1.96 -9.76 13.72
N ASN A 58 3.19 -9.70 13.18
CA ASN A 58 3.46 -9.41 11.75
C ASN A 58 2.84 -8.09 11.27
N VAL A 59 2.80 -7.08 12.13
CA VAL A 59 2.37 -5.72 11.80
C VAL A 59 3.59 -4.83 11.65
N PHE A 60 3.60 -3.97 10.64
CA PHE A 60 4.67 -3.00 10.46
C PHE A 60 4.55 -1.88 11.50
N PHE A 61 5.67 -1.51 12.11
CA PHE A 61 5.71 -0.36 13.01
C PHE A 61 5.60 0.94 12.20
N VAL A 62 4.67 1.82 12.58
CA VAL A 62 4.43 3.09 11.89
C VAL A 62 4.75 4.26 12.82
N PRO A 63 5.87 4.99 12.59
CA PRO A 63 6.21 6.18 13.35
C PRO A 63 5.12 7.25 13.27
N GLN A 64 5.06 8.13 14.28
CA GLN A 64 4.01 9.12 14.41
C GLN A 64 3.87 10.02 13.17
N GLU A 65 4.99 10.44 12.58
CA GLU A 65 5.05 11.26 11.37
C GLU A 65 4.59 10.53 10.10
N ALA A 66 4.47 9.21 10.14
CA ALA A 66 4.04 8.36 9.04
C ALA A 66 2.62 7.81 9.20
N ARG A 67 1.96 8.04 10.34
CA ARG A 67 0.58 7.61 10.58
C ARG A 67 -0.38 8.34 9.63
N TRP A 68 -1.38 7.62 9.16
CA TRP A 68 -2.34 8.18 8.20
C TRP A 68 -3.06 9.43 8.74
N SER A 69 -3.37 9.45 10.02
CA SER A 69 -3.96 10.61 10.72
C SER A 69 -3.09 11.86 10.61
N PHE A 70 -1.76 11.71 10.71
CA PHE A 70 -0.82 12.82 10.51
C PHE A 70 -0.84 13.32 9.07
N LEU A 71 -0.73 12.43 8.07
CA LEU A 71 -0.76 12.79 6.66
C LEU A 71 -2.08 13.45 6.27
N LEU A 72 -3.19 12.95 6.79
CA LEU A 72 -4.51 13.56 6.58
C LEU A 72 -4.57 14.98 7.11
N SER A 73 -3.96 15.26 8.26
CA SER A 73 -3.86 16.62 8.83
C SER A 73 -3.05 17.59 7.93
N LYS A 74 -2.14 17.05 7.10
CA LYS A 74 -1.28 17.79 6.17
C LYS A 74 -1.78 17.79 4.72
N ALA A 75 -2.85 17.07 4.40
CA ALA A 75 -3.34 16.84 3.04
C ALA A 75 -3.60 18.12 2.23
N LYS A 76 -3.91 19.25 2.89
CA LYS A 76 -4.17 20.55 2.24
C LYS A 76 -2.93 21.43 2.09
N GLN A 77 -1.77 20.98 2.54
CA GLN A 77 -0.54 21.77 2.46
C GLN A 77 0.14 21.60 1.09
N PRO A 78 0.81 22.66 0.58
CA PRO A 78 1.45 22.61 -0.73
C PRO A 78 2.65 21.64 -0.77
N ASP A 79 3.20 21.27 0.36
CA ASP A 79 4.33 20.36 0.54
C ASP A 79 3.91 18.93 0.96
N ILE A 80 2.63 18.57 0.77
CA ILE A 80 2.10 17.25 1.12
C ILE A 80 2.91 16.10 0.51
N GLY A 81 3.41 16.25 -0.72
CA GLY A 81 4.25 15.25 -1.37
C GLY A 81 5.52 14.95 -0.60
N LYS A 82 6.14 15.98 0.00
CA LYS A 82 7.32 15.82 0.84
C LYS A 82 7.00 15.04 2.12
N TYR A 83 5.87 15.34 2.77
CA TYR A 83 5.44 14.60 3.96
C TYR A 83 5.19 13.13 3.66
N VAL A 84 4.65 12.80 2.48
CA VAL A 84 4.44 11.39 2.08
C VAL A 84 5.79 10.70 1.85
N ASP A 85 6.75 11.32 1.15
CA ASP A 85 8.08 10.74 0.93
C ASP A 85 8.82 10.56 2.26
N GLU A 86 8.76 11.53 3.19
CA GLU A 86 9.34 11.42 4.53
C GLU A 86 8.68 10.31 5.36
N ALA A 87 7.37 10.12 5.24
CA ALA A 87 6.66 9.02 5.88
C ALA A 87 7.11 7.66 5.37
N MET A 88 7.30 7.51 4.04
CA MET A 88 7.84 6.29 3.44
C MET A 88 9.25 5.99 3.95
N ASP A 89 10.12 7.01 4.03
CA ASP A 89 11.46 6.87 4.59
C ASP A 89 11.45 6.45 6.06
N ALA A 90 10.59 7.04 6.87
CA ALA A 90 10.45 6.71 8.28
C ALA A 90 9.99 5.26 8.48
N ILE A 91 9.03 4.79 7.68
CA ILE A 91 8.56 3.39 7.73
C ILE A 91 9.65 2.42 7.32
N GLU A 92 10.40 2.69 6.24
CA GLU A 92 11.52 1.84 5.81
C GLU A 92 12.63 1.75 6.86
N LYS A 93 12.89 2.84 7.58
CA LYS A 93 13.89 2.89 8.65
C LYS A 93 13.53 1.98 9.82
N GLU A 94 12.27 1.96 10.21
CA GLU A 94 11.77 1.14 11.30
C GLU A 94 11.52 -0.33 10.90
N ASN A 95 11.31 -0.59 9.60
CA ASN A 95 11.00 -1.93 9.07
C ASN A 95 12.02 -2.36 8.01
N PRO A 96 13.12 -3.02 8.39
CA PRO A 96 14.19 -3.39 7.44
C PRO A 96 13.75 -4.23 6.24
N SER A 97 12.67 -5.00 6.38
CA SER A 97 12.07 -5.79 5.28
C SER A 97 11.48 -4.95 4.15
N LEU A 98 11.12 -3.68 4.43
CA LEU A 98 10.57 -2.74 3.45
C LEU A 98 11.64 -1.85 2.80
N LYS A 99 12.91 -1.99 3.18
CA LYS A 99 13.99 -1.12 2.72
C LYS A 99 14.13 -1.10 1.20
N GLY A 100 13.94 0.09 0.60
CA GLY A 100 14.05 0.31 -0.85
C GLY A 100 12.83 -0.19 -1.65
N VAL A 101 11.76 -0.59 -1.00
CA VAL A 101 10.53 -1.10 -1.63
C VAL A 101 9.49 0.00 -1.82
N LEU A 102 9.42 0.95 -0.88
CA LEU A 102 8.38 1.97 -0.90
C LEU A 102 8.66 3.07 -1.95
N PRO A 103 7.64 3.50 -2.72
CA PRO A 103 7.84 4.53 -3.73
C PRO A 103 8.04 5.91 -3.08
N LYS A 104 9.12 6.62 -3.47
CA LYS A 104 9.43 7.99 -3.03
C LYS A 104 9.34 8.90 -4.25
N VAL A 105 8.13 9.17 -4.68
CA VAL A 105 7.82 9.87 -5.92
C VAL A 105 6.88 11.05 -5.73
N TYR A 106 6.49 11.34 -4.49
CA TYR A 106 5.40 12.27 -4.17
C TYR A 106 5.85 13.75 -4.13
N ALA A 107 7.12 14.03 -3.84
CA ALA A 107 7.66 15.39 -3.82
C ALA A 107 8.05 15.92 -5.21
N ARG A 108 7.74 15.20 -6.30
CA ARG A 108 8.09 15.61 -7.66
C ARG A 108 7.27 16.81 -8.14
N GLN A 109 7.88 17.68 -8.95
CA GLN A 109 7.25 18.92 -9.45
C GLN A 109 6.05 18.69 -10.36
N ASN A 110 5.94 17.52 -10.99
CA ASN A 110 4.83 17.17 -11.88
C ASN A 110 3.60 16.64 -11.15
N LEU A 111 3.68 16.42 -9.84
CA LEU A 111 2.55 15.97 -9.02
C LEU A 111 1.84 17.18 -8.40
N ASP A 112 0.57 17.39 -8.77
CA ASP A 112 -0.23 18.47 -8.22
C ASP A 112 -0.54 18.21 -6.72
N PRO A 113 -0.08 19.09 -5.80
CA PRO A 113 -0.31 18.89 -4.37
C PRO A 113 -1.79 18.86 -3.99
N THR A 114 -2.63 19.65 -4.67
CA THR A 114 -4.08 19.69 -4.41
C THR A 114 -4.73 18.37 -4.76
N GLY A 115 -4.40 17.82 -5.94
CA GLY A 115 -4.88 16.52 -6.39
C GLY A 115 -4.39 15.36 -5.51
N LEU A 116 -3.14 15.46 -5.02
CA LEU A 116 -2.58 14.49 -4.07
C LEU A 116 -3.33 14.53 -2.72
N GLY A 117 -3.59 15.73 -2.19
CA GLY A 117 -4.39 15.91 -0.97
C GLY A 117 -5.81 15.36 -1.10
N GLU A 118 -6.50 15.65 -2.22
CA GLU A 118 -7.82 15.08 -2.51
C GLU A 118 -7.80 13.54 -2.59
N LEU A 119 -6.72 12.95 -3.11
CA LEU A 119 -6.54 11.51 -3.16
C LEU A 119 -6.33 10.90 -1.78
N ILE A 120 -5.53 11.55 -0.92
CA ILE A 120 -5.34 11.16 0.49
C ILE A 120 -6.67 11.21 1.24
N ASP A 121 -7.45 12.28 1.09
CA ASP A 121 -8.78 12.39 1.69
C ASP A 121 -9.73 11.26 1.21
N LEU A 122 -9.70 10.95 -0.08
CA LEU A 122 -10.53 9.88 -0.66
C LEU A 122 -10.16 8.51 -0.09
N ILE A 123 -8.86 8.17 -0.06
CA ILE A 123 -8.37 6.90 0.48
C ILE A 123 -8.61 6.82 1.99
N GLY A 124 -8.51 7.94 2.69
CA GLY A 124 -8.76 8.03 4.13
C GLY A 124 -10.16 7.56 4.56
N ASN A 125 -11.13 7.65 3.67
CA ASN A 125 -12.50 7.19 3.93
C ASN A 125 -12.69 5.68 3.70
N ILE A 126 -11.65 4.94 3.28
CA ILE A 126 -11.71 3.50 3.04
C ILE A 126 -11.15 2.78 4.26
N ALA A 127 -11.96 1.94 4.92
CA ALA A 127 -11.49 1.09 6.02
C ALA A 127 -10.73 -0.11 5.44
N LEU A 128 -9.41 -0.07 5.43
CA LEU A 128 -8.54 -1.13 4.91
C LEU A 128 -7.95 -2.03 6.00
N GLY A 129 -7.96 -1.59 7.25
CA GLY A 129 -7.28 -2.26 8.37
C GLY A 129 -8.15 -3.14 9.26
N ASP A 130 -9.47 -3.21 9.03
CA ASP A 130 -10.37 -4.02 9.84
C ASP A 130 -9.96 -5.51 9.79
N THR A 131 -10.02 -6.21 10.95
CA THR A 131 -9.64 -7.62 11.12
C THR A 131 -10.36 -8.54 10.12
N LYS A 132 -11.60 -8.21 9.77
CA LYS A 132 -12.35 -8.91 8.71
C LYS A 132 -11.79 -8.63 7.31
N ALA A 133 -11.28 -7.44 7.08
CA ALA A 133 -10.66 -7.05 5.83
C ALA A 133 -9.32 -7.76 5.61
N ARG A 134 -8.51 -7.92 6.66
CA ARG A 134 -7.23 -8.66 6.62
C ARG A 134 -7.43 -10.15 6.34
N SER A 135 -8.44 -10.77 6.95
CA SER A 135 -8.74 -12.19 6.73
C SER A 135 -9.22 -12.52 5.31
N ALA A 136 -9.69 -11.53 4.57
CA ALA A 136 -10.20 -11.70 3.19
C ALA A 136 -9.19 -11.32 2.10
N ASP A 137 -7.91 -11.07 2.46
CA ASP A 137 -6.88 -10.60 1.51
C ASP A 137 -7.33 -9.37 0.68
N ILE A 138 -8.03 -8.44 1.34
CA ILE A 138 -8.57 -7.26 0.66
C ILE A 138 -7.46 -6.44 0.01
N LEU A 139 -6.26 -6.37 0.62
CA LEU A 139 -5.13 -5.66 0.02
C LEU A 139 -4.74 -6.30 -1.32
N GLY A 140 -4.65 -7.62 -1.38
CA GLY A 140 -4.39 -8.36 -2.62
C GLY A 140 -5.46 -8.08 -3.68
N HIS A 141 -6.74 -8.15 -3.33
CA HIS A 141 -7.84 -7.86 -4.25
C HIS A 141 -7.85 -6.39 -4.73
N VAL A 142 -7.59 -5.43 -3.84
CA VAL A 142 -7.48 -4.01 -4.20
C VAL A 142 -6.30 -3.80 -5.15
N PHE A 143 -5.17 -4.43 -4.87
CA PHE A 143 -3.99 -4.38 -5.73
C PHE A 143 -4.28 -4.97 -7.12
N GLU A 144 -4.89 -6.15 -7.21
CA GLU A 144 -5.31 -6.79 -8.46
C GLU A 144 -6.29 -5.93 -9.25
N TYR A 145 -7.31 -5.38 -8.59
CA TYR A 145 -8.28 -4.49 -9.23
C TYR A 145 -7.60 -3.29 -9.86
N PHE A 146 -6.73 -2.59 -9.13
CA PHE A 146 -6.03 -1.43 -9.66
C PHE A 146 -5.06 -1.80 -10.79
N LEU A 147 -4.34 -2.92 -10.70
CA LEU A 147 -3.51 -3.39 -11.80
C LEU A 147 -4.34 -3.67 -13.06
N GLY A 148 -5.52 -4.28 -12.92
CA GLY A 148 -6.44 -4.50 -14.02
C GLY A 148 -6.92 -3.19 -14.66
N GLU A 149 -7.38 -2.24 -13.86
CA GLU A 149 -7.83 -0.92 -14.33
C GLU A 149 -6.69 -0.13 -15.01
N PHE A 150 -5.48 -0.20 -14.49
CA PHE A 150 -4.32 0.43 -15.11
C PHE A 150 -3.92 -0.24 -16.43
N ALA A 151 -3.97 -1.56 -16.50
CA ALA A 151 -3.69 -2.28 -17.75
C ALA A 151 -4.69 -1.89 -18.85
N LEU A 152 -5.96 -1.72 -18.51
CA LEU A 152 -7.00 -1.22 -19.43
C LEU A 152 -6.74 0.23 -19.87
N ALA A 153 -6.29 1.08 -18.93
CA ALA A 153 -6.03 2.50 -19.20
C ALA A 153 -4.78 2.77 -20.05
N GLU A 154 -3.75 1.93 -19.95
CA GLU A 154 -2.51 2.04 -20.73
C GLU A 154 -2.70 1.70 -22.21
N GLY A 155 -3.83 1.09 -22.56
CA GLY A 155 -4.08 0.68 -23.94
C GLY A 155 -3.07 -0.35 -24.44
N LYS A 156 -3.26 -0.89 -25.64
CA LYS A 156 -2.54 -2.02 -26.24
C LYS A 156 -1.01 -1.87 -26.42
N LYS A 157 -0.34 -0.90 -25.83
CA LYS A 157 1.06 -0.56 -26.13
C LYS A 157 2.12 -0.93 -25.09
N GLY A 158 1.79 -1.59 -23.98
CA GLY A 158 2.83 -1.94 -23.00
C GLY A 158 2.35 -2.53 -21.69
N GLY A 159 1.13 -3.01 -21.64
CA GLY A 159 0.59 -3.58 -20.42
C GLY A 159 1.37 -4.83 -20.00
N GLN A 160 2.03 -4.77 -18.87
CA GLN A 160 2.35 -5.99 -18.15
C GLN A 160 1.00 -6.66 -17.87
N PHE A 161 0.73 -7.76 -18.57
CA PHE A 161 -0.49 -8.51 -18.38
C PHE A 161 -0.41 -9.17 -17.01
N TYR A 162 -1.20 -8.68 -16.09
CA TYR A 162 -1.44 -9.35 -14.83
C TYR A 162 -2.44 -10.48 -15.08
N THR A 163 -2.06 -11.70 -14.77
CA THR A 163 -2.97 -12.85 -14.89
C THR A 163 -3.90 -12.86 -13.70
N PRO A 164 -5.24 -12.76 -13.89
CA PRO A 164 -6.18 -12.79 -12.78
C PRO A 164 -6.00 -14.03 -11.90
N ARG A 165 -6.10 -13.88 -10.58
CA ARG A 165 -5.91 -14.95 -9.62
C ARG A 165 -6.76 -16.21 -9.91
N CYS A 166 -8.01 -16.02 -10.31
CA CYS A 166 -8.89 -17.14 -10.67
C CYS A 166 -8.36 -17.99 -11.85
N VAL A 167 -7.62 -17.35 -12.79
CA VAL A 167 -6.96 -18.09 -13.90
C VAL A 167 -5.72 -18.81 -13.39
N VAL A 168 -4.93 -18.17 -12.52
CA VAL A 168 -3.75 -18.81 -11.89
C VAL A 168 -4.18 -20.01 -11.07
N GLU A 169 -5.19 -19.87 -10.21
CA GLU A 169 -5.74 -20.97 -9.41
C GLU A 169 -6.21 -22.14 -10.29
N LEU A 170 -6.95 -21.85 -11.35
CA LEU A 170 -7.37 -22.89 -12.30
C LEU A 170 -6.18 -23.62 -12.93
N LEU A 171 -5.14 -22.88 -13.35
CA LEU A 171 -3.94 -23.48 -13.93
C LEU A 171 -3.17 -24.33 -12.91
N VAL A 172 -3.05 -23.87 -11.68
CA VAL A 172 -2.39 -24.62 -10.60
C VAL A 172 -3.16 -25.91 -10.27
N GLU A 173 -4.49 -25.83 -10.17
CA GLU A 173 -5.34 -27.01 -9.95
C GLU A 173 -5.26 -28.02 -11.11
N MET A 174 -5.12 -27.54 -12.35
CA MET A 174 -4.95 -28.40 -13.51
C MET A 174 -3.57 -29.08 -13.57
N LEU A 175 -2.52 -28.39 -13.12
CA LEU A 175 -1.14 -28.88 -13.15
C LEU A 175 -0.78 -29.75 -11.94
N GLU A 176 -1.49 -29.60 -10.83
CA GLU A 176 -1.25 -30.31 -9.55
C GLU A 176 0.25 -30.39 -9.17
N PRO A 177 0.97 -29.23 -9.06
CA PRO A 177 2.43 -29.21 -8.89
C PRO A 177 2.86 -29.51 -7.46
N TYR A 178 2.52 -30.68 -6.93
CA TYR A 178 2.79 -31.04 -5.53
C TYR A 178 4.27 -31.36 -5.25
N HIS A 179 5.04 -31.77 -6.27
CA HIS A 179 6.45 -32.11 -6.14
C HIS A 179 7.23 -31.77 -7.41
N GLY A 180 8.52 -31.42 -7.27
CA GLY A 180 9.42 -31.22 -8.38
C GLY A 180 10.03 -29.83 -8.49
N ARG A 181 10.64 -29.54 -9.63
CA ARG A 181 11.18 -28.21 -9.96
C ARG A 181 10.14 -27.48 -10.79
N VAL A 182 9.82 -26.27 -10.37
CA VAL A 182 8.94 -25.38 -11.14
C VAL A 182 9.82 -24.47 -11.99
N PHE A 183 9.51 -24.37 -13.27
CA PHE A 183 10.12 -23.45 -14.20
C PHE A 183 9.01 -22.68 -14.93
N ASP A 184 8.95 -21.38 -14.69
CA ASP A 184 8.06 -20.48 -15.38
C ASP A 184 8.89 -19.47 -16.20
N PRO A 185 8.93 -19.63 -17.54
CA PRO A 185 9.69 -18.71 -18.41
C PRO A 185 9.04 -17.35 -18.58
N CYS A 186 7.81 -17.17 -18.11
CA CYS A 186 6.99 -15.99 -18.33
C CYS A 186 6.23 -15.58 -17.07
N CYS A 187 6.87 -15.65 -15.91
CA CYS A 187 6.22 -15.47 -14.59
C CYS A 187 5.54 -14.09 -14.38
N GLY A 188 5.70 -13.15 -15.28
CA GLY A 188 5.07 -11.84 -15.18
C GLY A 188 5.49 -11.09 -13.91
N SER A 189 4.53 -10.86 -13.01
CA SER A 189 4.75 -10.21 -11.73
C SER A 189 5.21 -11.15 -10.60
N GLY A 190 5.39 -12.40 -10.88
CA GLY A 190 5.83 -13.42 -9.92
C GLY A 190 4.71 -14.21 -9.29
#